data_0718056af3bed5ff2b38ffb3a939468d
#
_entry.id   0718056af3bed5ff2b38ffb3a939468d
#
_cell.length_a   1.000
_cell.length_b   1.000
_cell.length_c   1.000
_cell.angle_alpha   90.00
_cell.angle_beta   90.00
_cell.angle_gamma   90.00
#
_symmetry.space_group_name_H-M   'P 1'
#
loop_
_entity.id
_entity.type
_entity.pdbx_description
1 polymer ?
#
loop_
_entity_poly.entity_id
_entity_poly.type
_entity_poly.pdbx_seq_one_letter_code
_entity_poly.pdbx_strand_id
1 'polypeptide(L)'
;MPLINSLVLLVLLSSSFYYINPSLLLEDLAQFLQSDNTHTVVDKRDIVLSNTSGLRLYKEQPYTGQVATYYPSGQIAKLSEFQSGLRHGELKQWFKHGALGFKAEYVDGILHGVSKSWWGNSHIRSTSHFDQGKVHGESLQWYASGEMFKKMNYQYGKEVGLQQAWRRNGKLFSNYEYINGRIFGLKRANMCVELKDEIIFKQP
;
A
#
# COMPACT_ATOMS: atom_id res chain seq x y z
N MET A 1 -14.04 5.37 -39.92
CA MET A 1 -14.28 4.07 -40.55
C MET A 1 -13.18 3.85 -41.57
N PRO A 2 -12.20 3.02 -41.39
CA PRO A 2 -12.16 1.59 -41.46
C PRO A 2 -10.93 1.01 -40.70
N LEU A 3 -11.08 0.22 -39.69
CA LEU A 3 -10.00 -0.62 -39.11
C LEU A 3 -10.52 -1.90 -38.40
N ILE A 4 -11.80 -2.22 -38.59
CA ILE A 4 -12.40 -3.42 -37.95
C ILE A 4 -12.29 -4.67 -38.85
N ASN A 5 -11.90 -4.53 -40.11
CA ASN A 5 -11.90 -5.66 -41.06
C ASN A 5 -10.59 -6.48 -41.13
N SER A 6 -9.55 -6.13 -40.36
CA SER A 6 -8.26 -6.83 -40.52
C SER A 6 -8.06 -7.98 -39.51
N LEU A 7 -8.81 -8.06 -38.42
CA LEU A 7 -8.63 -9.11 -37.42
C LEU A 7 -9.53 -10.34 -37.62
N VAL A 8 -10.57 -10.22 -38.42
CA VAL A 8 -11.51 -11.33 -38.69
C VAL A 8 -10.99 -12.29 -39.81
N LEU A 9 -10.01 -11.86 -40.59
CA LEU A 9 -9.51 -12.62 -41.75
C LEU A 9 -8.38 -13.62 -41.46
N LEU A 10 -7.84 -13.64 -40.23
CA LEU A 10 -6.66 -14.47 -39.88
C LEU A 10 -7.01 -15.80 -39.17
N VAL A 11 -8.30 -16.08 -38.93
CA VAL A 11 -8.77 -17.31 -38.27
C VAL A 11 -9.30 -18.37 -39.24
N LEU A 12 -9.36 -18.10 -40.54
CA LEU A 12 -9.99 -18.99 -41.53
C LEU A 12 -9.06 -19.92 -42.31
N LEU A 13 -7.78 -20.08 -41.93
CA LEU A 13 -6.83 -20.91 -42.69
C LEU A 13 -6.22 -22.10 -41.91
N SER A 14 -6.88 -22.66 -40.92
CA SER A 14 -6.51 -24.00 -40.46
C SER A 14 -7.74 -24.90 -40.41
N SER A 15 -7.74 -25.90 -41.26
CA SER A 15 -8.76 -26.95 -41.48
C SER A 15 -8.89 -27.85 -40.23
N SER A 16 -9.63 -27.40 -39.23
CA SER A 16 -10.24 -28.24 -38.21
C SER A 16 -11.48 -27.51 -37.72
N PHE A 17 -12.66 -27.94 -38.16
CA PHE A 17 -13.94 -27.41 -37.72
C PHE A 17 -14.16 -27.73 -36.23
N TYR A 18 -13.64 -26.88 -35.34
CA TYR A 18 -14.20 -26.75 -34.00
C TYR A 18 -15.40 -25.82 -34.11
N TYR A 19 -16.57 -26.33 -33.83
CA TYR A 19 -17.80 -25.55 -33.68
C TYR A 19 -17.61 -24.69 -32.41
N ILE A 20 -17.08 -23.48 -32.60
CA ILE A 20 -16.99 -22.49 -31.53
C ILE A 20 -18.40 -21.94 -31.37
N ASN A 21 -19.01 -22.19 -30.20
CA ASN A 21 -20.32 -21.68 -29.87
C ASN A 21 -20.29 -20.13 -29.90
N PRO A 22 -21.06 -19.46 -30.77
CA PRO A 22 -20.98 -17.98 -30.87
C PRO A 22 -21.35 -17.26 -29.57
N SER A 23 -22.11 -17.88 -28.67
CA SER A 23 -22.43 -17.30 -27.35
C SER A 23 -21.21 -17.24 -26.44
N LEU A 24 -20.27 -18.21 -26.49
CA LEU A 24 -19.02 -18.16 -25.74
C LEU A 24 -18.10 -17.04 -26.23
N LEU A 25 -18.04 -16.81 -27.54
CA LEU A 25 -17.27 -15.68 -28.10
C LEU A 25 -17.84 -14.31 -27.68
N LEU A 26 -19.16 -14.22 -27.56
CA LEU A 26 -19.80 -12.97 -27.11
C LEU A 26 -19.60 -12.74 -25.61
N GLU A 27 -19.60 -13.81 -24.79
CA GLU A 27 -19.31 -13.72 -23.37
C GLU A 27 -17.82 -13.37 -23.12
N ASP A 28 -16.90 -14.02 -23.84
CA ASP A 28 -15.46 -13.70 -23.79
C ASP A 28 -15.16 -12.28 -24.29
N LEU A 29 -15.85 -11.81 -25.34
CA LEU A 29 -15.74 -10.44 -25.84
C LEU A 29 -16.36 -9.43 -24.86
N ALA A 30 -17.49 -9.76 -24.24
CA ALA A 30 -18.10 -8.93 -23.20
C ALA A 30 -17.18 -8.87 -21.97
N GLN A 31 -16.55 -9.97 -21.58
CA GLN A 31 -15.60 -10.04 -20.47
C GLN A 31 -14.29 -9.32 -20.82
N PHE A 32 -13.81 -9.40 -22.07
CA PHE A 32 -12.66 -8.63 -22.56
C PHE A 32 -12.97 -7.13 -22.63
N LEU A 33 -14.14 -6.73 -23.13
CA LEU A 33 -14.60 -5.34 -23.16
C LEU A 33 -14.90 -4.78 -21.75
N GLN A 34 -15.27 -5.65 -20.79
CA GLN A 34 -15.36 -5.28 -19.37
C GLN A 34 -14.00 -5.22 -18.68
N SER A 35 -12.98 -5.93 -19.18
CA SER A 35 -11.60 -5.86 -18.66
C SER A 35 -10.83 -4.65 -19.19
N ASP A 36 -11.29 -4.00 -20.25
CA ASP A 36 -10.81 -2.69 -20.69
C ASP A 36 -11.46 -1.55 -19.86
N ASN A 37 -11.49 -1.77 -18.55
CA ASN A 37 -11.71 -0.73 -17.57
C ASN A 37 -10.52 0.24 -17.69
N THR A 38 -10.61 1.18 -18.60
CA THR A 38 -10.00 2.49 -18.43
C THR A 38 -10.41 2.92 -17.02
N HIS A 39 -9.45 2.83 -16.07
CA HIS A 39 -9.69 3.16 -14.67
C HIS A 39 -10.23 4.59 -14.61
N THR A 40 -11.55 4.70 -14.57
CA THR A 40 -12.22 6.00 -14.51
C THR A 40 -11.77 6.65 -13.21
N VAL A 41 -11.02 7.75 -13.32
CA VAL A 41 -10.61 8.51 -12.15
C VAL A 41 -11.76 9.43 -11.77
N VAL A 42 -12.33 9.23 -10.59
CA VAL A 42 -13.44 10.03 -10.05
C VAL A 42 -12.91 10.90 -8.91
N ASP A 43 -13.43 12.13 -8.82
CA ASP A 43 -13.13 13.02 -7.69
C ASP A 43 -13.75 12.43 -6.41
N LYS A 44 -13.02 12.51 -5.30
CA LYS A 44 -13.50 12.04 -4.00
C LYS A 44 -14.83 12.71 -3.58
N ARG A 45 -15.11 13.94 -4.07
CA ARG A 45 -16.34 14.68 -3.77
C ARG A 45 -17.59 13.99 -4.32
N ASP A 46 -17.44 13.20 -5.38
CA ASP A 46 -18.53 12.46 -6.03
C ASP A 46 -18.72 11.06 -5.43
N ILE A 47 -17.87 10.67 -4.49
CA ILE A 47 -17.92 9.36 -3.80
C ILE A 47 -18.61 9.51 -2.45
N VAL A 48 -19.66 8.75 -2.25
CA VAL A 48 -20.41 8.68 -0.99
C VAL A 48 -20.06 7.43 -0.21
N LEU A 49 -19.93 7.55 1.11
CA LEU A 49 -19.84 6.40 2.00
C LEU A 49 -21.25 5.94 2.36
N SER A 50 -21.59 4.72 2.03
CA SER A 50 -22.83 4.10 2.50
C SER A 50 -22.74 3.80 4.00
N ASN A 51 -23.64 4.37 4.79
CA ASN A 51 -23.68 4.13 6.25
C ASN A 51 -24.20 2.73 6.60
N THR A 52 -24.91 2.08 5.68
CA THR A 52 -25.48 0.74 5.88
C THR A 52 -24.52 -0.36 5.49
N SER A 53 -23.81 -0.23 4.37
CA SER A 53 -22.89 -1.26 3.86
C SER A 53 -21.42 -0.97 4.13
N GLY A 54 -21.06 0.29 4.48
CA GLY A 54 -19.66 0.71 4.61
C GLY A 54 -18.92 0.86 3.28
N LEU A 55 -19.61 0.62 2.15
CA LEU A 55 -19.01 0.70 0.82
C LEU A 55 -18.89 2.14 0.31
N ARG A 56 -17.95 2.37 -0.58
CA ARG A 56 -17.85 3.61 -1.36
C ARG A 56 -18.72 3.49 -2.61
N LEU A 57 -19.64 4.43 -2.75
CA LEU A 57 -20.58 4.47 -3.86
C LEU A 57 -20.29 5.65 -4.79
N TYR A 58 -20.42 5.40 -6.09
CA TYR A 58 -20.49 6.41 -7.13
C TYR A 58 -21.83 6.24 -7.86
N LYS A 59 -22.63 7.31 -7.94
CA LYS A 59 -23.98 7.24 -8.50
C LYS A 59 -24.81 6.07 -7.93
N GLU A 60 -24.77 5.93 -6.60
CA GLU A 60 -25.51 4.92 -5.83
C GLU A 60 -25.07 3.45 -6.03
N GLN A 61 -24.05 3.21 -6.86
CA GLN A 61 -23.50 1.88 -7.10
C GLN A 61 -22.12 1.71 -6.42
N PRO A 62 -21.77 0.51 -5.91
CA PRO A 62 -20.44 0.20 -5.41
C PRO A 62 -19.37 0.52 -6.46
N TYR A 63 -18.43 1.41 -6.12
CA TYR A 63 -17.46 1.94 -7.07
C TYR A 63 -16.30 0.99 -7.32
N THR A 64 -15.95 0.81 -8.59
CA THR A 64 -14.72 0.17 -9.03
C THR A 64 -13.94 1.15 -9.91
N GLY A 65 -12.67 1.43 -9.57
CA GLY A 65 -11.83 2.37 -10.28
C GLY A 65 -10.96 3.20 -9.34
N GLN A 66 -10.45 4.32 -9.81
CA GLN A 66 -9.57 5.21 -9.05
C GLN A 66 -10.30 6.43 -8.52
N VAL A 67 -10.08 6.75 -7.25
CA VAL A 67 -10.61 7.95 -6.59
C VAL A 67 -9.48 8.91 -6.31
N ALA A 68 -9.54 10.11 -6.88
CA ALA A 68 -8.59 11.17 -6.66
C ALA A 68 -9.08 12.20 -5.64
N THR A 69 -8.14 12.78 -4.91
CA THR A 69 -8.33 14.00 -4.12
C THR A 69 -7.29 15.00 -4.60
N TYR A 70 -7.68 16.24 -4.76
CA TYR A 70 -6.83 17.30 -5.30
C TYR A 70 -6.48 18.35 -4.25
N TYR A 71 -5.31 18.93 -4.39
CA TYR A 71 -4.96 20.19 -3.73
C TYR A 71 -5.73 21.38 -4.36
N PRO A 72 -5.84 22.52 -3.69
CA PRO A 72 -6.43 23.73 -4.31
C PRO A 72 -5.73 24.18 -5.59
N SER A 73 -4.48 23.78 -5.80
CA SER A 73 -3.71 24.02 -7.04
C SER A 73 -4.14 23.15 -8.22
N GLY A 74 -5.06 22.18 -8.03
CA GLY A 74 -5.46 21.22 -9.03
C GLY A 74 -4.57 19.97 -9.12
N GLN A 75 -3.43 19.94 -8.41
CA GLN A 75 -2.55 18.76 -8.36
C GLN A 75 -3.18 17.63 -7.54
N ILE A 76 -2.93 16.39 -7.95
CA ILE A 76 -3.38 15.21 -7.20
C ILE A 76 -2.67 15.19 -5.83
N ALA A 77 -3.46 15.18 -4.76
CA ALA A 77 -2.99 15.01 -3.39
C ALA A 77 -3.00 13.54 -2.96
N LYS A 78 -3.99 12.79 -3.44
CA LYS A 78 -4.18 11.37 -3.12
C LYS A 78 -4.89 10.64 -4.25
N LEU A 79 -4.45 9.42 -4.53
CA LEU A 79 -5.08 8.48 -5.44
C LEU A 79 -5.30 7.17 -4.70
N SER A 80 -6.47 6.59 -4.81
CA SER A 80 -6.82 5.32 -4.17
C SER A 80 -7.59 4.46 -5.14
N GLU A 81 -7.25 3.19 -5.22
CA GLU A 81 -7.96 2.19 -6.03
C GLU A 81 -9.05 1.52 -5.22
N PHE A 82 -10.16 1.23 -5.90
CA PHE A 82 -11.34 0.59 -5.33
C PHE A 82 -11.84 -0.51 -6.24
N GLN A 83 -12.35 -1.58 -5.62
CA GLN A 83 -13.07 -2.66 -6.27
C GLN A 83 -14.35 -2.91 -5.48
N SER A 84 -15.49 -2.89 -6.15
CA SER A 84 -16.81 -3.13 -5.53
C SER A 84 -17.06 -2.32 -4.25
N GLY A 85 -16.61 -1.05 -4.23
CA GLY A 85 -16.79 -0.13 -3.11
C GLY A 85 -15.76 -0.27 -1.97
N LEU A 86 -14.88 -1.26 -2.00
CA LEU A 86 -13.78 -1.46 -1.05
C LEU A 86 -12.45 -0.97 -1.63
N ARG A 87 -11.53 -0.49 -0.78
CA ARG A 87 -10.18 -0.23 -1.24
C ARG A 87 -9.52 -1.53 -1.68
N HIS A 88 -9.00 -1.55 -2.90
CA HIS A 88 -8.31 -2.71 -3.45
C HIS A 88 -7.25 -2.20 -4.43
N GLY A 89 -5.99 -2.65 -4.27
CA GLY A 89 -4.86 -2.12 -5.02
C GLY A 89 -4.13 -0.98 -4.31
N GLU A 90 -3.54 -0.06 -5.06
CA GLU A 90 -2.63 0.95 -4.54
C GLU A 90 -3.37 2.18 -3.96
N LEU A 91 -2.76 2.71 -2.90
CA LEU A 91 -3.03 4.04 -2.39
C LEU A 91 -1.75 4.85 -2.44
N LYS A 92 -1.78 6.02 -3.07
CA LYS A 92 -0.67 6.97 -3.15
C LYS A 92 -1.10 8.33 -2.60
N GLN A 93 -0.18 9.00 -1.91
CA GLN A 93 -0.37 10.39 -1.47
C GLN A 93 0.88 11.19 -1.81
N TRP A 94 0.69 12.42 -2.27
CA TRP A 94 1.77 13.32 -2.65
C TRP A 94 1.78 14.55 -1.76
N PHE A 95 2.93 15.14 -1.61
CA PHE A 95 3.09 16.47 -1.03
C PHE A 95 2.66 17.55 -2.03
N LYS A 96 2.39 18.76 -1.56
CA LYS A 96 2.00 19.92 -2.39
C LYS A 96 3.01 20.25 -3.51
N HIS A 97 4.28 19.93 -3.32
CA HIS A 97 5.33 20.13 -4.31
C HIS A 97 5.52 18.93 -5.26
N GLY A 98 4.59 17.94 -5.25
CA GLY A 98 4.52 16.85 -6.19
C GLY A 98 5.32 15.59 -5.81
N ALA A 99 6.19 15.64 -4.79
CA ALA A 99 6.91 14.44 -4.34
C ALA A 99 5.96 13.42 -3.69
N LEU A 100 6.24 12.13 -3.91
CA LEU A 100 5.49 11.05 -3.27
C LEU A 100 5.75 11.08 -1.75
N GLY A 101 4.68 11.08 -0.96
CA GLY A 101 4.75 11.11 0.50
C GLY A 101 4.37 9.79 1.17
N PHE A 102 3.50 9.00 0.51
CA PHE A 102 3.02 7.74 1.06
C PHE A 102 2.55 6.80 -0.07
N LYS A 103 2.84 5.50 0.10
CA LYS A 103 2.32 4.42 -0.74
C LYS A 103 1.97 3.23 0.13
N ALA A 104 0.83 2.58 -0.14
CA ALA A 104 0.41 1.36 0.52
C ALA A 104 -0.49 0.55 -0.42
N GLU A 105 -0.66 -0.73 -0.12
CA GLU A 105 -1.51 -1.66 -0.85
C GLU A 105 -2.67 -2.12 0.04
N TYR A 106 -3.82 -2.34 -0.58
CA TYR A 106 -5.04 -2.80 0.09
C TYR A 106 -5.64 -3.98 -0.66
N VAL A 107 -6.18 -4.93 0.09
CA VAL A 107 -6.99 -6.02 -0.42
C VAL A 107 -8.31 -6.00 0.36
N ASP A 108 -9.43 -5.85 -0.35
CA ASP A 108 -10.79 -5.83 0.22
C ASP A 108 -10.97 -4.89 1.41
N GLY A 109 -10.41 -3.68 1.30
CA GLY A 109 -10.45 -2.65 2.33
C GLY A 109 -9.40 -2.79 3.43
N ILE A 110 -8.64 -3.88 3.45
CA ILE A 110 -7.65 -4.21 4.48
C ILE A 110 -6.24 -3.90 3.97
N LEU A 111 -5.44 -3.21 4.77
CA LEU A 111 -4.04 -2.92 4.45
C LEU A 111 -3.24 -4.21 4.37
N HIS A 112 -2.54 -4.41 3.25
CA HIS A 112 -1.77 -5.63 2.96
C HIS A 112 -0.44 -5.26 2.27
N GLY A 113 0.56 -6.17 2.34
CA GLY A 113 1.84 -5.95 1.66
C GLY A 113 2.67 -4.81 2.25
N VAL A 114 3.47 -4.14 1.42
CA VAL A 114 4.44 -3.15 1.85
C VAL A 114 3.85 -1.75 1.84
N SER A 115 3.95 -1.07 2.98
CA SER A 115 3.68 0.37 3.10
C SER A 115 5.00 1.14 3.19
N LYS A 116 5.10 2.23 2.45
CA LYS A 116 6.25 3.14 2.46
C LYS A 116 5.80 4.58 2.66
N SER A 117 6.58 5.34 3.40
CA SER A 117 6.40 6.80 3.48
C SER A 117 7.73 7.52 3.23
N TRP A 118 7.63 8.76 2.82
CA TRP A 118 8.79 9.62 2.52
C TRP A 118 8.66 10.95 3.25
N TRP A 119 9.78 11.56 3.50
CA TRP A 119 9.89 12.93 3.92
C TRP A 119 9.68 13.87 2.73
N GLY A 120 9.40 15.15 2.98
CA GLY A 120 9.21 16.14 1.91
C GLY A 120 10.44 16.37 1.03
N ASN A 121 11.62 15.97 1.47
CA ASN A 121 12.87 15.96 0.68
C ASN A 121 13.07 14.65 -0.11
N SER A 122 12.05 13.82 -0.22
CA SER A 122 12.03 12.52 -0.92
C SER A 122 12.90 11.43 -0.30
N HIS A 123 13.54 11.66 0.86
CA HIS A 123 14.18 10.59 1.61
C HIS A 123 13.12 9.66 2.19
N ILE A 124 13.41 8.36 2.25
CA ILE A 124 12.51 7.41 2.88
C ILE A 124 12.34 7.74 4.37
N ARG A 125 11.08 7.70 4.83
CA ARG A 125 10.73 7.93 6.24
C ARG A 125 10.44 6.63 6.95
N SER A 126 9.68 5.73 6.31
CA SER A 126 9.37 4.43 6.90
C SER A 126 9.08 3.38 5.84
N THR A 127 9.34 2.14 6.22
CA THR A 127 8.92 0.93 5.50
C THR A 127 8.36 -0.04 6.53
N SER A 128 7.20 -0.62 6.26
CA SER A 128 6.58 -1.66 7.09
C SER A 128 5.84 -2.64 6.20
N HIS A 129 5.80 -3.89 6.59
CA HIS A 129 4.99 -4.92 5.97
C HIS A 129 3.71 -5.12 6.78
N PHE A 130 2.58 -5.30 6.11
CA PHE A 130 1.28 -5.54 6.71
C PHE A 130 0.69 -6.86 6.22
N ASP A 131 0.15 -7.61 7.16
CA ASP A 131 -0.65 -8.80 6.91
C ASP A 131 -1.97 -8.67 7.66
N GLN A 132 -3.09 -8.82 6.94
CA GLN A 132 -4.45 -8.67 7.48
C GLN A 132 -4.63 -7.37 8.30
N GLY A 133 -4.11 -6.24 7.80
CA GLY A 133 -4.22 -4.94 8.45
C GLY A 133 -3.31 -4.72 9.65
N LYS A 134 -2.49 -5.69 10.02
CA LYS A 134 -1.56 -5.62 11.14
C LYS A 134 -0.12 -5.62 10.65
N VAL A 135 0.73 -4.78 11.27
CA VAL A 135 2.15 -4.81 10.96
C VAL A 135 2.72 -6.19 11.30
N HIS A 136 3.49 -6.76 10.36
CA HIS A 136 4.10 -8.08 10.47
C HIS A 136 5.52 -8.05 9.90
N GLY A 137 6.48 -8.68 10.58
CA GLY A 137 7.89 -8.63 10.17
C GLY A 137 8.58 -7.34 10.58
N GLU A 138 9.60 -6.96 9.83
CA GLU A 138 10.44 -5.80 10.11
C GLU A 138 9.76 -4.48 9.72
N SER A 139 9.86 -3.48 10.59
CA SER A 139 9.46 -2.10 10.34
C SER A 139 10.65 -1.18 10.58
N LEU A 140 11.00 -0.40 9.57
CA LEU A 140 12.13 0.50 9.56
C LEU A 140 11.66 1.96 9.48
N GLN A 141 12.35 2.84 10.19
CA GLN A 141 12.11 4.28 10.14
C GLN A 141 13.44 5.03 10.07
N TRP A 142 13.45 6.13 9.34
CA TRP A 142 14.62 6.99 9.15
C TRP A 142 14.32 8.45 9.49
N TYR A 143 15.33 9.17 9.89
CA TYR A 143 15.29 10.63 9.97
C TYR A 143 15.22 11.25 8.56
N ALA A 144 14.84 12.52 8.50
CA ALA A 144 14.79 13.24 7.23
C ALA A 144 16.19 13.44 6.58
N SER A 145 17.25 13.36 7.37
CA SER A 145 18.64 13.37 6.94
C SER A 145 19.13 12.03 6.36
N GLY A 146 18.35 10.93 6.55
CA GLY A 146 18.61 9.62 5.98
C GLY A 146 19.16 8.57 6.95
N GLU A 147 19.58 8.98 8.15
CA GLU A 147 20.08 8.03 9.16
C GLU A 147 18.94 7.17 9.72
N MET A 148 19.27 5.95 10.13
CA MET A 148 18.34 5.05 10.78
C MET A 148 17.82 5.66 12.09
N PHE A 149 16.49 5.66 12.26
CA PHE A 149 15.83 6.09 13.49
C PHE A 149 15.37 4.87 14.31
N LYS A 150 14.65 3.94 13.68
CA LYS A 150 14.13 2.75 14.38
C LYS A 150 14.19 1.52 13.48
N LYS A 151 14.46 0.39 14.11
CA LYS A 151 14.30 -0.95 13.56
C LYS A 151 13.51 -1.77 14.57
N MET A 152 12.30 -2.16 14.18
CA MET A 152 11.33 -2.83 15.02
C MET A 152 10.88 -4.12 14.35
N ASN A 153 10.64 -5.17 15.15
CA ASN A 153 10.10 -6.43 14.65
C ASN A 153 8.72 -6.67 15.24
N TYR A 154 7.79 -7.10 14.39
CA TYR A 154 6.40 -7.30 14.76
C TYR A 154 5.88 -8.66 14.30
N GLN A 155 4.97 -9.22 15.07
CA GLN A 155 4.15 -10.35 14.69
C GLN A 155 2.68 -10.00 14.94
N TYR A 156 1.91 -9.82 13.85
CA TYR A 156 0.50 -9.42 13.88
C TYR A 156 0.20 -8.23 14.81
N GLY A 157 1.00 -7.18 14.69
CA GLY A 157 0.86 -5.92 15.43
C GLY A 157 1.48 -5.90 16.83
N LYS A 158 2.05 -7.02 17.29
CA LYS A 158 2.75 -7.10 18.58
C LYS A 158 4.26 -7.06 18.38
N GLU A 159 4.97 -6.32 19.23
CA GLU A 159 6.44 -6.31 19.23
C GLU A 159 6.96 -7.70 19.56
N VAL A 160 7.96 -8.19 18.80
CA VAL A 160 8.64 -9.48 19.02
C VAL A 160 10.13 -9.33 18.70
N GLY A 161 10.98 -10.06 19.43
CA GLY A 161 12.42 -10.03 19.22
C GLY A 161 13.04 -8.65 19.44
N LEU A 162 14.12 -8.37 18.72
CA LEU A 162 14.96 -7.19 18.92
C LEU A 162 14.29 -5.91 18.41
N GLN A 163 14.31 -4.87 19.25
CA GLN A 163 13.78 -3.54 19.02
C GLN A 163 14.87 -2.52 19.27
N GLN A 164 15.18 -1.70 18.28
CA GLN A 164 16.28 -0.75 18.35
C GLN A 164 15.87 0.65 17.90
N ALA A 165 16.46 1.67 18.52
CA ALA A 165 16.31 3.04 18.08
C ALA A 165 17.59 3.85 18.30
N TRP A 166 17.88 4.72 17.34
CA TRP A 166 19.10 5.53 17.29
C TRP A 166 18.77 7.02 17.29
N ARG A 167 19.62 7.81 17.89
CA ARG A 167 19.62 9.27 17.77
C ARG A 167 20.19 9.68 16.41
N ARG A 168 20.00 10.93 16.00
CA ARG A 168 20.56 11.47 14.74
C ARG A 168 22.09 11.37 14.64
N ASN A 169 22.79 11.33 15.76
CA ASN A 169 24.23 11.13 15.80
C ASN A 169 24.66 9.67 15.71
N GLY A 170 23.74 8.75 15.39
CA GLY A 170 23.98 7.31 15.28
C GLY A 170 24.07 6.56 16.61
N LYS A 171 24.04 7.27 17.76
CA LYS A 171 24.10 6.60 19.07
C LYS A 171 22.77 5.89 19.37
N LEU A 172 22.86 4.63 19.79
CA LEU A 172 21.75 3.81 20.22
C LEU A 172 21.15 4.37 21.54
N PHE A 173 19.85 4.56 21.61
CA PHE A 173 19.18 5.05 22.83
C PHE A 173 18.07 4.13 23.31
N SER A 174 17.68 3.14 22.51
CA SER A 174 16.72 2.11 22.87
C SER A 174 17.20 0.80 22.24
N ASN A 175 17.38 -0.22 23.05
CA ASN A 175 17.87 -1.53 22.63
C ASN A 175 17.31 -2.58 23.57
N TYR A 176 16.22 -3.24 23.16
CA TYR A 176 15.56 -4.25 23.96
C TYR A 176 15.05 -5.38 23.10
N GLU A 177 14.91 -6.53 23.71
CA GLU A 177 14.28 -7.69 23.08
C GLU A 177 12.97 -8.02 23.77
N TYR A 178 11.95 -8.32 22.96
CA TYR A 178 10.64 -8.74 23.45
C TYR A 178 10.52 -10.26 23.32
N ILE A 179 10.56 -10.98 24.43
CA ILE A 179 10.51 -12.45 24.47
C ILE A 179 9.38 -12.88 25.42
N ASN A 180 8.44 -13.67 24.94
CA ASN A 180 7.32 -14.23 25.73
C ASN A 180 6.60 -13.19 26.60
N GLY A 181 6.34 -12.00 26.06
CA GLY A 181 5.63 -10.94 26.76
C GLY A 181 6.48 -10.14 27.75
N ARG A 182 7.79 -10.41 27.85
CA ARG A 182 8.73 -9.70 28.73
C ARG A 182 9.74 -8.90 27.92
N ILE A 183 10.22 -7.81 28.50
CA ILE A 183 11.22 -6.92 27.93
C ILE A 183 12.56 -7.16 28.60
N PHE A 184 13.58 -7.42 27.78
CA PHE A 184 14.97 -7.57 28.20
C PHE A 184 15.80 -6.48 27.53
N GLY A 185 16.59 -5.74 28.31
CA GLY A 185 17.39 -4.64 27.83
C GLY A 185 16.77 -3.28 28.10
N LEU A 186 17.22 -2.25 27.40
CA LEU A 186 16.88 -0.85 27.64
C LEU A 186 15.79 -0.33 26.69
N LYS A 187 14.54 -0.21 27.15
CA LYS A 187 13.41 0.31 26.36
C LYS A 187 13.48 1.83 26.16
N ARG A 188 14.00 2.59 27.13
CA ARG A 188 14.22 4.04 27.05
C ARG A 188 15.43 4.45 27.84
N ALA A 189 16.33 5.26 27.24
CA ALA A 189 17.29 6.05 27.98
C ALA A 189 16.63 7.35 28.40
N ASN A 190 16.61 7.66 29.71
CA ASN A 190 16.31 9.02 30.16
C ASN A 190 17.36 9.97 29.55
N MET A 191 16.91 11.18 29.16
CA MET A 191 17.70 12.12 28.37
C MET A 191 19.05 12.56 29.01
N CYS A 192 19.30 12.20 30.25
CA CYS A 192 20.48 12.61 31.03
C CYS A 192 21.63 11.60 31.12
N VAL A 193 21.51 10.41 30.53
CA VAL A 193 22.58 9.40 30.57
C VAL A 193 23.08 9.14 29.16
N GLU A 194 24.36 9.43 28.90
CA GLU A 194 25.04 8.93 27.71
C GLU A 194 25.14 7.42 27.80
N LEU A 195 24.34 6.72 26.99
CA LEU A 195 24.52 5.30 26.81
C LEU A 195 25.78 5.10 25.96
N LYS A 196 26.77 4.46 26.53
CA LYS A 196 27.80 3.77 25.75
C LYS A 196 27.09 2.63 25.00
N ASP A 197 27.56 2.31 23.80
CA ASP A 197 26.99 1.25 22.95
C ASP A 197 26.88 -0.06 23.77
N GLU A 198 25.70 -0.30 24.35
CA GLU A 198 25.44 -1.56 25.07
C GLU A 198 25.11 -2.63 24.04
N ILE A 199 25.99 -3.60 23.95
CA ILE A 199 25.73 -4.85 23.23
C ILE A 199 24.88 -5.72 24.16
N ILE A 200 23.69 -6.11 23.71
CA ILE A 200 22.87 -7.09 24.42
C ILE A 200 23.54 -8.44 24.24
N PHE A 201 24.16 -8.94 25.32
CA PHE A 201 24.62 -10.33 25.36
C PHE A 201 23.37 -11.23 25.53
N LYS A 202 23.09 -12.08 24.54
CA LYS A 202 22.18 -13.20 24.74
C LYS A 202 22.84 -14.12 25.78
N GLN A 203 22.21 -14.25 26.93
CA GLN A 203 22.57 -15.36 27.82
C GLN A 203 22.13 -16.67 27.18
N PRO A 204 22.95 -17.73 27.24
CA PRO A 204 22.68 -19.03 26.65
C PRO A 204 21.43 -19.70 27.21
#